data_9e0e0e410a1eef0866d59f886753ca90
#
_entry.id   9e0e0e410a1eef0866d59f886753ca90
#
_cell.length_a   1.000
_cell.length_b   1.000
_cell.length_c   1.000
_cell.angle_alpha   90.00
_cell.angle_beta   90.00
_cell.angle_gamma   90.00
#
_symmetry.space_group_name_H-M   'P 1'
#
loop_
_entity.id
_entity.type
_entity.pdbx_description
1 polymer ?
#
loop_
_entity_poly.entity_id
_entity_poly.type
_entity_poly.pdbx_seq_one_letter_code
_entity_poly.pdbx_strand_id
1 'polypeptide(L)'
;NVTVSGFRYAPADTYRVTSGSLTAPKAEVTAENTEAYTLKPTWTPVANADYYEIELNGILYSTIKDTELLFEGLEAETTYDFKIRAVNKDGQSDWASFTAKTKSNPLEFAIRGIKGEVTAKSQEGFEIDRLFDFAEMGDMWHTKYRANAFPFDMINDLRSVNQLDKFHYLSRKDGGNGTLLKGTVSYSMDKEHWTEAGAFEWNRKDEVKVFTFTERPTARYIKLSVTEGVGNYGSGRELYVFKVPGTESYLPGDINNDGKIDNNDLTSYTNYTGLRKGDGDFEGYISNGDINKNDLIDAYDISVVATQLEDGVDESNETEKVSGRIEMSTAKRSYNKDEVIEVKVKGID
;
A
#
# COMPACT_ATOMS: atom_id res chain seq x y z
N ASN A 1 4.48 17.56 51.23
CA ASN A 1 4.87 17.76 52.66
C ASN A 1 5.67 16.51 53.08
N VAL A 2 6.97 16.66 53.16
CA VAL A 2 7.85 15.64 53.77
C VAL A 2 7.93 15.97 55.24
N THR A 3 7.38 15.11 56.10
CA THR A 3 7.52 15.25 57.55
C THR A 3 8.85 14.60 57.92
N VAL A 4 9.84 15.41 58.28
CA VAL A 4 11.11 14.91 58.82
C VAL A 4 10.94 14.83 60.32
N SER A 5 10.84 13.61 60.87
CA SER A 5 10.79 13.39 62.32
C SER A 5 12.13 13.71 62.93
N GLY A 6 12.15 14.62 63.93
CA GLY A 6 13.36 14.99 64.69
C GLY A 6 13.73 16.45 64.66
N PHE A 7 13.04 17.30 63.93
CA PHE A 7 13.24 18.74 63.96
C PHE A 7 12.24 19.46 64.87
N ARG A 8 12.75 20.20 65.81
CA ARG A 8 11.95 21.09 66.59
C ARG A 8 11.53 22.31 65.77
N TYR A 9 10.25 22.55 65.74
CA TYR A 9 9.52 23.66 65.24
C TYR A 9 10.31 24.76 64.54
N ALA A 10 10.20 24.77 63.23
CA ALA A 10 10.47 25.96 62.43
C ALA A 10 9.18 26.39 61.73
N PRO A 11 8.94 27.71 61.54
CA PRO A 11 7.74 28.17 60.85
C PRO A 11 7.58 27.47 59.50
N ALA A 12 6.34 27.22 59.10
CA ALA A 12 5.99 26.46 57.87
C ALA A 12 6.61 27.01 56.59
N ASP A 13 7.10 28.22 56.59
CA ASP A 13 7.73 28.88 55.44
C ASP A 13 9.21 28.51 55.20
N THR A 14 9.87 27.83 56.18
CA THR A 14 11.29 27.49 56.08
C THR A 14 11.58 26.12 55.52
N TYR A 15 10.59 25.27 55.34
CA TYR A 15 10.73 23.91 54.77
C TYR A 15 9.82 23.74 53.55
N ARG A 16 9.97 24.59 52.55
CA ARG A 16 9.64 24.17 51.22
C ARG A 16 10.77 23.23 50.77
N VAL A 17 10.53 21.95 50.91
CA VAL A 17 11.19 21.03 50.00
C VAL A 17 10.57 21.39 48.63
N THR A 18 11.28 22.19 47.88
CA THR A 18 11.01 22.29 46.44
C THR A 18 11.19 20.87 45.94
N SER A 19 10.09 20.17 45.67
CA SER A 19 10.16 18.97 44.84
C SER A 19 11.01 19.40 43.64
N GLY A 20 12.11 18.71 43.40
CA GLY A 20 13.04 19.11 42.34
C GLY A 20 12.24 19.37 41.09
N SER A 21 12.47 20.51 40.44
CA SER A 21 11.76 20.85 39.20
C SER A 21 11.83 19.65 38.27
N LEU A 22 10.70 19.20 37.73
CA LEU A 22 10.67 18.12 36.76
C LEU A 22 11.58 18.49 35.59
N THR A 23 12.41 17.59 35.18
CA THR A 23 13.24 17.74 33.95
C THR A 23 12.42 17.40 32.75
N ALA A 24 12.67 18.06 31.62
CA ALA A 24 12.07 17.68 30.34
C ALA A 24 12.49 16.25 29.97
N PRO A 25 11.56 15.38 29.53
CA PRO A 25 11.88 14.03 29.09
C PRO A 25 12.85 14.05 27.89
N LYS A 26 13.74 13.08 27.81
CA LYS A 26 14.50 12.82 26.57
C LYS A 26 13.70 11.85 25.73
N ALA A 27 13.20 12.31 24.60
CA ALA A 27 12.32 11.56 23.73
C ALA A 27 12.85 11.49 22.32
N GLU A 28 12.58 10.38 21.66
CA GLU A 28 12.91 10.13 20.24
C GLU A 28 11.92 9.15 19.61
N VAL A 29 11.92 9.11 18.27
CA VAL A 29 11.33 8.04 17.48
C VAL A 29 12.46 7.37 16.72
N THR A 30 12.76 6.12 17.07
CA THR A 30 13.81 5.35 16.40
C THR A 30 13.34 4.80 15.05
N ALA A 31 14.28 4.35 14.21
CA ALA A 31 13.96 3.72 12.93
C ALA A 31 13.07 2.47 13.07
N GLU A 32 13.19 1.73 14.19
CA GLU A 32 12.38 0.55 14.52
C GLU A 32 10.95 0.94 14.92
N ASN A 33 10.77 2.15 15.43
CA ASN A 33 9.50 2.72 15.89
C ASN A 33 8.84 3.60 14.82
N THR A 34 9.31 3.52 13.58
CA THR A 34 8.84 4.32 12.45
C THR A 34 8.32 3.39 11.36
N GLU A 35 7.05 3.58 10.95
CA GLU A 35 6.48 2.92 9.78
C GLU A 35 5.84 3.96 8.84
N ALA A 36 5.24 3.50 7.73
CA ALA A 36 4.64 4.40 6.75
C ALA A 36 3.45 5.20 7.30
N TYR A 37 2.72 4.63 8.24
CA TYR A 37 1.49 5.21 8.78
C TYR A 37 1.46 5.28 10.31
N THR A 38 2.59 4.96 10.94
CA THR A 38 2.70 4.97 12.40
C THR A 38 4.05 5.52 12.87
N LEU A 39 4.03 6.21 14.01
CA LEU A 39 5.20 6.64 14.75
C LEU A 39 5.00 6.29 16.22
N LYS A 40 6.01 5.70 16.85
CA LYS A 40 5.98 5.39 18.28
C LYS A 40 7.13 6.11 19.00
N PRO A 41 6.92 7.36 19.46
CA PRO A 41 7.87 8.02 20.35
C PRO A 41 8.05 7.24 21.65
N THR A 42 9.28 7.21 22.10
CA THR A 42 9.70 6.64 23.39
C THR A 42 10.51 7.68 24.14
N TRP A 43 10.48 7.64 25.47
CA TRP A 43 11.22 8.60 26.31
C TRP A 43 11.74 8.00 27.60
N THR A 44 12.73 8.66 28.17
CA THR A 44 13.27 8.26 29.46
C THR A 44 12.35 8.65 30.61
N PRO A 45 12.11 7.75 31.60
CA PRO A 45 11.34 8.10 32.77
C PRO A 45 11.92 9.32 33.49
N VAL A 46 11.05 10.23 33.92
CA VAL A 46 11.41 11.39 34.71
C VAL A 46 11.05 11.16 36.20
N ALA A 47 12.01 11.32 37.07
CA ALA A 47 11.78 11.14 38.51
C ALA A 47 10.69 12.08 39.04
N ASN A 48 9.77 11.54 39.81
CA ASN A 48 8.61 12.24 40.42
C ASN A 48 7.56 12.74 39.39
N ALA A 49 7.59 12.28 38.15
CA ALA A 49 6.49 12.48 37.21
C ALA A 49 5.31 11.55 37.59
N ASP A 50 4.11 12.08 37.58
CA ASP A 50 2.87 11.32 37.78
C ASP A 50 2.36 10.82 36.41
N TYR A 51 2.58 11.60 35.33
CA TYR A 51 2.22 11.30 33.95
C TYR A 51 2.99 12.21 32.99
N TYR A 52 2.80 11.95 31.71
CA TYR A 52 3.35 12.76 30.62
C TYR A 52 2.25 13.38 29.76
N GLU A 53 2.57 14.48 29.15
CA GLU A 53 1.79 15.11 28.09
C GLU A 53 2.64 15.14 26.83
N ILE A 54 2.08 14.72 25.71
CA ILE A 54 2.71 14.78 24.40
C ILE A 54 1.81 15.54 23.42
N GLU A 55 2.39 16.42 22.64
CA GLU A 55 1.72 17.17 21.58
C GLU A 55 2.22 16.68 20.22
N LEU A 56 1.31 16.35 19.31
CA LEU A 56 1.58 16.01 17.92
C LEU A 56 0.93 17.08 17.05
N ASN A 57 1.73 17.84 16.28
CA ASN A 57 1.25 18.92 15.41
C ASN A 57 0.24 19.85 16.09
N GLY A 58 0.45 20.17 17.38
CA GLY A 58 -0.44 21.04 18.17
C GLY A 58 -1.62 20.34 18.84
N ILE A 59 -1.80 19.03 18.64
CA ILE A 59 -2.84 18.24 19.33
C ILE A 59 -2.25 17.62 20.60
N LEU A 60 -2.84 17.95 21.75
CA LEU A 60 -2.37 17.51 23.06
C LEU A 60 -2.98 16.16 23.46
N TYR A 61 -2.12 15.23 23.84
CA TYR A 61 -2.43 13.95 24.49
C TYR A 61 -1.91 14.01 25.94
N SER A 62 -2.75 13.72 26.91
CA SER A 62 -2.46 13.91 28.33
C SER A 62 -2.69 12.62 29.12
N THR A 63 -2.20 12.61 30.37
CA THR A 63 -2.36 11.50 31.33
C THR A 63 -1.69 10.19 30.91
N ILE A 64 -0.62 10.27 30.11
CA ILE A 64 0.15 9.11 29.68
C ILE A 64 1.06 8.66 30.81
N LYS A 65 0.92 7.41 31.26
CA LYS A 65 1.72 6.84 32.37
C LYS A 65 2.90 6.02 31.89
N ASP A 66 2.82 5.51 30.68
CA ASP A 66 3.88 4.77 30.04
C ASP A 66 4.98 5.71 29.52
N THR A 67 6.09 5.17 29.11
CA THR A 67 7.21 5.92 28.51
C THR A 67 7.26 5.74 26.98
N GLU A 68 6.14 5.41 26.39
CA GLU A 68 5.92 5.32 24.95
C GLU A 68 4.45 5.61 24.61
N LEU A 69 4.21 6.03 23.37
CA LEU A 69 2.86 6.19 22.82
C LEU A 69 2.88 5.88 21.32
N LEU A 70 1.97 5.04 20.86
CA LEU A 70 1.80 4.74 19.43
C LEU A 70 0.82 5.74 18.82
N PHE A 71 1.24 6.39 17.74
CA PHE A 71 0.39 7.18 16.86
C PHE A 71 0.16 6.41 15.56
N GLU A 72 -1.09 6.24 15.19
CA GLU A 72 -1.55 5.51 14.01
C GLU A 72 -2.36 6.42 13.08
N GLY A 73 -2.57 6.01 11.84
CA GLY A 73 -3.34 6.75 10.84
C GLY A 73 -2.64 8.02 10.35
N LEU A 74 -1.32 8.04 10.43
CA LEU A 74 -0.49 9.13 9.92
C LEU A 74 -0.35 9.02 8.41
N GLU A 75 0.04 10.11 7.75
CA GLU A 75 0.38 10.12 6.32
C GLU A 75 1.81 9.62 6.10
N ALA A 76 2.04 8.87 5.02
CA ALA A 76 3.36 8.40 4.65
C ALA A 76 4.28 9.57 4.22
N GLU A 77 5.59 9.36 4.37
CA GLU A 77 6.63 10.34 3.99
C GLU A 77 6.48 11.75 4.60
N THR A 78 5.72 11.86 5.70
CA THR A 78 5.33 13.12 6.32
C THR A 78 6.11 13.34 7.60
N THR A 79 6.60 14.58 7.79
CA THR A 79 7.29 15.00 9.02
C THR A 79 6.28 15.50 10.03
N TYR A 80 6.40 15.02 11.26
CA TYR A 80 5.54 15.36 12.39
C TYR A 80 6.36 16.03 13.48
N ASP A 81 5.79 17.10 14.06
CA ASP A 81 6.37 17.85 15.16
C ASP A 81 5.81 17.33 16.49
N PHE A 82 6.71 16.96 17.38
CA PHE A 82 6.39 16.49 18.72
C PHE A 82 6.89 17.43 19.80
N LYS A 83 6.12 17.57 20.86
CA LYS A 83 6.59 18.14 22.13
C LYS A 83 6.13 17.22 23.26
N ILE A 84 6.98 17.03 24.25
CA ILE A 84 6.68 16.21 25.42
C ILE A 84 7.13 16.91 26.69
N ARG A 85 6.34 16.74 27.76
CA ARG A 85 6.70 17.19 29.11
C ARG A 85 6.25 16.20 30.17
N ALA A 86 6.92 16.25 31.31
CA ALA A 86 6.54 15.54 32.52
C ALA A 86 5.65 16.42 33.38
N VAL A 87 4.68 15.82 34.06
CA VAL A 87 3.71 16.50 34.93
C VAL A 87 3.58 15.75 36.23
N ASN A 88 3.47 16.50 37.35
CA ASN A 88 3.05 15.98 38.64
C ASN A 88 2.11 16.97 39.35
N LYS A 89 1.69 16.65 40.55
CA LYS A 89 0.80 17.48 41.36
C LYS A 89 1.35 18.89 41.67
N ASP A 90 2.66 19.09 41.60
CA ASP A 90 3.35 20.32 41.99
C ASP A 90 3.68 21.21 40.77
N GLY A 91 3.58 20.67 39.54
CA GLY A 91 3.84 21.42 38.33
C GLY A 91 4.20 20.54 37.12
N GLN A 92 4.86 21.17 36.16
CA GLN A 92 5.23 20.54 34.88
C GLN A 92 6.67 20.92 34.51
N SER A 93 7.32 20.08 33.72
CA SER A 93 8.62 20.40 33.15
C SER A 93 8.48 21.37 31.96
N ASP A 94 9.61 21.88 31.48
CA ASP A 94 9.69 22.45 30.15
C ASP A 94 9.34 21.39 29.09
N TRP A 95 8.93 21.87 27.92
CA TRP A 95 8.71 21.03 26.76
C TRP A 95 10.05 20.59 26.12
N ALA A 96 10.20 19.31 25.87
CA ALA A 96 11.21 18.81 24.92
C ALA A 96 10.56 18.68 23.54
N SER A 97 11.16 19.26 22.51
CA SER A 97 10.67 19.21 21.14
C SER A 97 11.56 18.34 20.29
N PHE A 98 10.96 17.56 19.40
CA PHE A 98 11.65 16.74 18.40
C PHE A 98 10.75 16.54 17.19
N THR A 99 11.33 16.08 16.08
CA THR A 99 10.58 15.73 14.86
C THR A 99 10.83 14.29 14.50
N ALA A 100 9.86 13.67 13.83
CA ALA A 100 10.03 12.36 13.22
C ALA A 100 9.30 12.33 11.87
N LYS A 101 9.87 11.59 10.91
CA LYS A 101 9.28 11.42 9.59
C LYS A 101 8.84 9.98 9.40
N THR A 102 7.60 9.75 8.96
CA THR A 102 7.10 8.44 8.57
C THR A 102 7.85 7.91 7.35
N LYS A 103 7.91 6.58 7.21
CA LYS A 103 8.46 5.95 6.01
C LYS A 103 7.56 6.20 4.79
N SER A 104 8.10 5.99 3.59
CA SER A 104 7.30 5.95 2.36
C SER A 104 6.33 4.78 2.38
N ASN A 105 5.23 4.91 1.66
CA ASN A 105 4.30 3.81 1.47
C ASN A 105 4.98 2.69 0.67
N PRO A 106 5.19 1.49 1.23
CA PRO A 106 5.87 0.41 0.52
C PRO A 106 5.12 -0.07 -0.72
N LEU A 107 3.83 0.27 -0.85
CA LEU A 107 2.96 -0.11 -1.96
C LEU A 107 2.53 1.09 -2.82
N GLU A 108 3.21 2.24 -2.72
CA GLU A 108 2.83 3.47 -3.42
C GLU A 108 2.77 3.28 -4.95
N PHE A 109 3.73 2.56 -5.50
CA PHE A 109 3.80 2.30 -6.95
C PHE A 109 3.32 0.91 -7.34
N ALA A 110 2.63 0.21 -6.44
CA ALA A 110 2.02 -1.08 -6.74
C ALA A 110 0.79 -0.89 -7.65
N ILE A 111 0.77 -1.63 -8.75
CA ILE A 111 -0.32 -1.65 -9.72
C ILE A 111 -1.52 -2.36 -9.09
N ARG A 112 -2.69 -1.75 -9.19
CA ARG A 112 -3.93 -2.28 -8.62
C ARG A 112 -4.87 -2.81 -9.70
N GLY A 113 -5.82 -3.65 -9.29
CA GLY A 113 -6.84 -4.19 -10.18
C GLY A 113 -6.32 -5.25 -11.16
N ILE A 114 -5.16 -5.85 -10.89
CA ILE A 114 -4.59 -6.94 -11.69
C ILE A 114 -5.58 -8.10 -11.76
N LYS A 115 -5.68 -8.71 -12.94
CA LYS A 115 -6.44 -9.95 -13.16
C LYS A 115 -5.48 -11.10 -13.44
N GLY A 116 -5.49 -12.10 -12.58
CA GLY A 116 -4.67 -13.28 -12.73
C GLY A 116 -5.40 -14.44 -13.41
N GLU A 117 -4.66 -15.17 -14.24
CA GLU A 117 -5.07 -16.47 -14.79
C GLU A 117 -3.99 -17.49 -14.46
N VAL A 118 -4.36 -18.71 -14.20
CA VAL A 118 -3.42 -19.80 -13.98
C VAL A 118 -3.83 -21.05 -14.76
N THR A 119 -2.88 -21.67 -15.46
CA THR A 119 -3.16 -22.89 -16.23
C THR A 119 -3.36 -24.11 -15.35
N ALA A 120 -2.80 -24.12 -14.13
CA ALA A 120 -3.10 -25.11 -13.11
C ALA A 120 -4.45 -24.81 -12.46
N LYS A 121 -5.28 -25.84 -12.28
CA LYS A 121 -6.57 -25.67 -11.64
C LYS A 121 -6.42 -25.20 -10.19
N SER A 122 -7.10 -24.13 -9.80
CA SER A 122 -7.14 -23.66 -8.41
C SER A 122 -7.97 -24.59 -7.50
N GLN A 123 -7.69 -24.60 -6.23
CA GLN A 123 -8.50 -25.20 -5.19
C GLN A 123 -9.72 -24.30 -4.94
N GLU A 124 -10.91 -24.88 -4.86
CA GLU A 124 -12.13 -24.14 -4.52
C GLU A 124 -11.98 -23.35 -3.22
N GLY A 125 -12.33 -22.06 -3.25
CA GLY A 125 -12.15 -21.11 -2.16
C GLY A 125 -10.75 -20.52 -2.04
N PHE A 126 -9.80 -20.90 -2.93
CA PHE A 126 -8.41 -20.44 -2.97
C PHE A 126 -8.02 -20.02 -4.39
N GLU A 127 -8.88 -19.23 -5.01
CA GLU A 127 -8.75 -18.77 -6.40
C GLU A 127 -7.58 -17.79 -6.56
N ILE A 128 -7.14 -17.62 -7.82
CA ILE A 128 -5.98 -16.79 -8.16
C ILE A 128 -6.14 -15.32 -7.77
N ASP A 129 -7.37 -14.81 -7.72
CA ASP A 129 -7.67 -13.42 -7.36
C ASP A 129 -7.22 -13.05 -5.93
N ARG A 130 -7.00 -14.06 -5.07
CA ARG A 130 -6.42 -13.87 -3.72
C ARG A 130 -5.00 -13.32 -3.71
N LEU A 131 -4.29 -13.40 -4.84
CA LEU A 131 -2.96 -12.79 -4.96
C LEU A 131 -2.98 -11.28 -5.19
N PHE A 132 -4.16 -10.68 -5.44
CA PHE A 132 -4.28 -9.29 -5.88
C PHE A 132 -5.27 -8.48 -5.04
N ASP A 133 -5.73 -9.01 -3.92
CA ASP A 133 -6.72 -8.35 -3.07
C ASP A 133 -6.10 -7.35 -2.08
N PHE A 134 -4.78 -7.30 -1.98
CA PHE A 134 -4.03 -6.46 -1.04
C PHE A 134 -4.35 -6.74 0.43
N ALA A 135 -4.73 -7.98 0.74
CA ALA A 135 -5.11 -8.43 2.07
C ALA A 135 -4.14 -9.51 2.59
N GLU A 136 -2.89 -9.11 2.91
CA GLU A 136 -1.80 -10.01 3.36
C GLU A 136 -2.20 -11.03 4.44
N MET A 137 -3.17 -10.68 5.27
CA MET A 137 -3.70 -11.52 6.35
C MET A 137 -4.91 -12.35 5.91
N GLY A 138 -5.33 -12.21 4.66
CA GLY A 138 -6.46 -12.93 4.08
C GLY A 138 -6.13 -14.38 3.69
N ASP A 139 -7.08 -14.97 2.97
CA ASP A 139 -6.91 -16.30 2.38
C ASP A 139 -5.88 -16.23 1.24
N MET A 140 -5.15 -17.32 1.05
CA MET A 140 -4.15 -17.43 -0.01
C MET A 140 -4.73 -18.09 -1.26
N TRP A 141 -4.12 -17.86 -2.42
CA TRP A 141 -4.28 -18.72 -3.58
C TRP A 141 -3.59 -20.07 -3.38
N HIS A 142 -4.20 -21.15 -3.89
CA HIS A 142 -3.59 -22.48 -3.90
C HIS A 142 -4.07 -23.31 -5.09
N THR A 143 -3.18 -24.07 -5.72
CA THR A 143 -3.55 -25.06 -6.74
C THR A 143 -4.32 -26.22 -6.12
N LYS A 144 -5.09 -26.95 -6.95
CA LYS A 144 -5.96 -28.02 -6.50
C LYS A 144 -5.21 -29.11 -5.72
N TYR A 145 -5.73 -29.46 -4.55
CA TYR A 145 -5.18 -30.52 -3.71
C TYR A 145 -5.22 -31.89 -4.40
N ARG A 146 -4.20 -32.69 -4.14
CA ARG A 146 -4.03 -34.04 -4.69
C ARG A 146 -3.91 -34.10 -6.21
N ALA A 147 -3.48 -33.00 -6.83
CA ALA A 147 -3.16 -32.91 -8.24
C ALA A 147 -1.72 -32.39 -8.38
N ASN A 148 -0.99 -32.90 -9.36
CA ASN A 148 0.30 -32.29 -9.73
C ASN A 148 0.03 -30.99 -10.49
N ALA A 149 0.54 -29.87 -10.00
CA ALA A 149 0.33 -28.57 -10.60
C ALA A 149 1.35 -28.27 -11.73
N PHE A 150 2.55 -28.83 -11.69
CA PHE A 150 3.68 -28.40 -12.53
C PHE A 150 3.81 -29.16 -13.85
N PRO A 151 4.34 -28.47 -14.88
CA PRO A 151 4.55 -27.01 -14.94
C PRO A 151 3.23 -26.27 -15.11
N PHE A 152 3.19 -24.99 -14.71
CA PHE A 152 2.05 -24.13 -14.98
C PHE A 152 2.47 -22.69 -15.25
N ASP A 153 1.64 -21.97 -15.98
CA ASP A 153 1.78 -20.54 -16.20
C ASP A 153 0.80 -19.77 -15.31
N MET A 154 1.29 -18.69 -14.71
CA MET A 154 0.50 -17.66 -14.07
C MET A 154 0.62 -16.41 -14.92
N ILE A 155 -0.47 -16.00 -15.57
CA ILE A 155 -0.53 -14.84 -16.46
C ILE A 155 -1.32 -13.74 -15.75
N ASN A 156 -0.73 -12.56 -15.68
CA ASN A 156 -1.28 -11.44 -14.94
C ASN A 156 -1.49 -10.26 -15.88
N ASP A 157 -2.74 -9.89 -16.13
CA ASP A 157 -3.14 -8.67 -16.85
C ASP A 157 -3.08 -7.49 -15.87
N LEU A 158 -2.17 -6.58 -16.09
CA LEU A 158 -1.99 -5.36 -15.29
C LEU A 158 -3.07 -4.31 -15.58
N ARG A 159 -3.98 -4.61 -16.50
CA ARG A 159 -5.11 -3.76 -16.94
C ARG A 159 -4.69 -2.47 -17.66
N SER A 160 -3.44 -2.11 -17.60
CA SER A 160 -2.85 -0.97 -18.29
C SER A 160 -1.41 -1.28 -18.67
N VAL A 161 -0.87 -0.53 -19.61
CA VAL A 161 0.55 -0.59 -19.96
C VAL A 161 1.33 0.21 -18.93
N ASN A 162 2.39 -0.41 -18.41
CA ASN A 162 3.23 0.17 -17.37
C ASN A 162 4.70 -0.08 -17.71
N GLN A 163 5.57 0.86 -17.32
CA GLN A 163 7.00 0.57 -17.24
C GLN A 163 7.28 -0.18 -15.95
N LEU A 164 7.74 -1.42 -16.05
CA LEU A 164 7.87 -2.34 -14.92
C LEU A 164 9.19 -2.12 -14.17
N ASP A 165 9.12 -2.06 -12.84
CA ASP A 165 10.30 -2.01 -11.96
C ASP A 165 10.60 -3.39 -11.36
N LYS A 166 9.66 -3.93 -10.63
CA LYS A 166 9.81 -5.21 -9.92
C LYS A 166 8.45 -5.80 -9.56
N PHE A 167 8.46 -7.02 -9.04
CA PHE A 167 7.33 -7.51 -8.26
C PHE A 167 7.80 -8.15 -6.95
N HIS A 168 6.90 -8.14 -5.97
CA HIS A 168 7.04 -8.84 -4.69
C HIS A 168 6.04 -10.00 -4.67
N TYR A 169 6.53 -11.20 -4.42
CA TYR A 169 5.69 -12.36 -4.20
C TYR A 169 5.79 -12.80 -2.73
N LEU A 170 4.64 -12.84 -2.07
CA LEU A 170 4.52 -13.28 -0.68
C LEU A 170 4.11 -14.74 -0.66
N SER A 171 5.08 -15.61 -0.37
CA SER A 171 4.84 -17.04 -0.16
C SER A 171 4.00 -17.27 1.09
N ARG A 172 3.50 -18.49 1.27
CA ARG A 172 2.90 -18.88 2.56
C ARG A 172 3.95 -18.83 3.69
N LYS A 173 3.50 -18.42 4.90
CA LYS A 173 4.38 -18.17 6.06
C LYS A 173 5.14 -19.41 6.54
N ASP A 174 4.53 -20.59 6.44
CA ASP A 174 5.11 -21.84 6.95
C ASP A 174 6.11 -22.51 5.99
N GLY A 175 6.31 -21.95 4.77
CA GLY A 175 7.13 -22.56 3.73
C GLY A 175 6.70 -23.97 3.33
N GLY A 176 5.40 -24.28 3.55
CA GLY A 176 4.81 -25.58 3.30
C GLY A 176 4.40 -25.81 1.84
N ASN A 177 3.47 -26.73 1.63
CA ASN A 177 2.99 -27.12 0.31
C ASN A 177 2.51 -25.91 -0.51
N GLY A 178 3.00 -25.82 -1.75
CA GLY A 178 2.65 -24.75 -2.66
C GLY A 178 3.66 -23.60 -2.69
N THR A 179 4.63 -23.52 -1.78
CA THR A 179 5.69 -22.52 -1.88
C THR A 179 6.41 -22.66 -3.23
N LEU A 180 6.38 -21.62 -4.05
CA LEU A 180 7.05 -21.61 -5.37
C LEU A 180 8.56 -21.61 -5.18
N LEU A 181 9.25 -22.41 -5.98
CA LEU A 181 10.71 -22.56 -5.87
C LEU A 181 11.46 -22.11 -7.12
N LYS A 182 10.99 -22.50 -8.32
CA LYS A 182 11.69 -22.19 -9.59
C LYS A 182 10.72 -21.86 -10.72
N GLY A 183 11.20 -21.01 -11.60
CA GLY A 183 10.47 -20.65 -12.81
C GLY A 183 11.16 -19.54 -13.58
N THR A 184 10.52 -19.09 -14.65
CA THR A 184 10.93 -17.94 -15.44
C THR A 184 9.86 -16.87 -15.41
N VAL A 185 10.26 -15.63 -15.67
CA VAL A 185 9.39 -14.47 -15.78
C VAL A 185 9.48 -13.93 -17.20
N SER A 186 8.33 -13.70 -17.81
CA SER A 186 8.22 -13.06 -19.11
C SER A 186 7.22 -11.91 -19.07
N TYR A 187 7.32 -10.99 -20.02
CA TYR A 187 6.40 -9.88 -20.18
C TYR A 187 5.90 -9.79 -21.63
N SER A 188 4.75 -9.14 -21.82
CA SER A 188 4.11 -8.98 -23.12
C SER A 188 3.25 -7.72 -23.18
N MET A 189 3.03 -7.19 -24.39
CA MET A 189 2.05 -6.14 -24.66
C MET A 189 0.68 -6.70 -25.02
N ASP A 190 0.62 -7.89 -25.65
CA ASP A 190 -0.55 -8.43 -26.34
C ASP A 190 -0.98 -9.83 -25.85
N LYS A 191 -0.29 -10.39 -24.85
CA LYS A 191 -0.52 -11.75 -24.31
C LYS A 191 -0.15 -12.89 -25.29
N GLU A 192 0.26 -12.58 -26.50
CA GLU A 192 0.64 -13.55 -27.54
C GLU A 192 2.16 -13.64 -27.69
N HIS A 193 2.84 -12.49 -27.80
CA HIS A 193 4.28 -12.40 -27.97
C HIS A 193 4.96 -12.12 -26.63
N TRP A 194 5.75 -13.09 -26.18
CA TRP A 194 6.38 -13.05 -24.85
C TRP A 194 7.89 -12.87 -24.95
N THR A 195 8.41 -11.93 -24.17
CA THR A 195 9.85 -11.73 -23.98
C THR A 195 10.24 -12.20 -22.58
N GLU A 196 11.23 -13.07 -22.48
CA GLU A 196 11.74 -13.52 -21.19
C GLU A 196 12.55 -12.42 -20.51
N ALA A 197 12.20 -12.10 -19.24
CA ALA A 197 12.89 -11.13 -18.40
C ALA A 197 13.95 -11.79 -17.51
N GLY A 198 13.84 -13.09 -17.25
CA GLY A 198 14.79 -13.85 -16.44
C GLY A 198 14.16 -15.01 -15.69
N ALA A 199 14.96 -15.65 -14.87
CA ALA A 199 14.54 -16.78 -14.04
C ALA A 199 14.56 -16.43 -12.55
N PHE A 200 13.80 -17.18 -11.77
CA PHE A 200 13.86 -17.12 -10.31
C PHE A 200 14.14 -18.50 -9.70
N GLU A 201 14.90 -18.47 -8.61
CA GLU A 201 15.09 -19.61 -7.72
C GLU A 201 14.93 -19.13 -6.28
N TRP A 202 13.86 -19.57 -5.62
CA TRP A 202 13.48 -19.09 -4.29
C TRP A 202 13.61 -20.18 -3.23
N ASN A 203 13.85 -19.74 -2.00
CA ASN A 203 13.89 -20.61 -0.83
C ASN A 203 12.50 -20.72 -0.16
N ARG A 204 12.40 -21.54 0.89
CA ARG A 204 11.17 -21.79 1.65
C ARG A 204 10.95 -20.84 2.84
N LYS A 205 11.79 -19.82 3.03
CA LYS A 205 11.66 -18.90 4.17
C LYS A 205 10.48 -17.96 3.97
N ASP A 206 9.88 -17.52 5.08
CA ASP A 206 8.89 -16.45 5.09
C ASP A 206 9.61 -15.10 4.93
N GLU A 207 9.90 -14.76 3.71
CA GLU A 207 10.48 -13.50 3.30
C GLU A 207 9.83 -13.08 1.97
N VAL A 208 9.80 -11.79 1.70
CA VAL A 208 9.32 -11.27 0.43
C VAL A 208 10.26 -11.76 -0.68
N LYS A 209 9.71 -12.44 -1.68
CA LYS A 209 10.43 -12.84 -2.89
C LYS A 209 10.38 -11.70 -3.89
N VAL A 210 11.53 -11.15 -4.24
CA VAL A 210 11.63 -10.02 -5.14
C VAL A 210 12.17 -10.48 -6.49
N PHE A 211 11.49 -10.09 -7.57
CA PHE A 211 12.00 -10.15 -8.92
C PHE A 211 12.10 -8.73 -9.48
N THR A 212 13.27 -8.35 -10.00
CA THR A 212 13.52 -7.02 -10.55
C THR A 212 13.62 -7.10 -12.07
N PHE A 213 12.87 -6.25 -12.78
CA PHE A 213 12.97 -6.10 -14.22
C PHE A 213 14.14 -5.18 -14.56
N THR A 214 15.32 -5.74 -14.76
CA THR A 214 16.57 -4.99 -14.95
C THR A 214 16.46 -3.98 -16.12
N GLU A 215 15.83 -4.38 -17.22
CA GLU A 215 15.66 -3.53 -18.41
C GLU A 215 14.44 -2.58 -18.32
N ARG A 216 13.66 -2.66 -17.22
CA ARG A 216 12.45 -1.85 -17.00
C ARG A 216 11.52 -1.82 -18.22
N PRO A 217 11.09 -2.99 -18.73
CA PRO A 217 10.30 -3.07 -19.94
C PRO A 217 8.95 -2.38 -19.78
N THR A 218 8.39 -1.94 -20.88
CA THR A 218 7.00 -1.49 -20.96
C THR A 218 6.12 -2.67 -21.33
N ALA A 219 5.12 -3.00 -20.51
CA ALA A 219 4.26 -4.15 -20.72
C ALA A 219 2.88 -3.99 -20.07
N ARG A 220 1.88 -4.70 -20.62
CA ARG A 220 0.56 -4.89 -20.02
C ARG A 220 0.45 -6.22 -19.28
N TYR A 221 1.20 -7.24 -19.70
CA TYR A 221 1.10 -8.58 -19.14
C TYR A 221 2.44 -9.03 -18.58
N ILE A 222 2.41 -9.74 -17.45
CA ILE A 222 3.54 -10.51 -16.94
C ILE A 222 3.13 -11.97 -16.78
N LYS A 223 4.06 -12.89 -17.05
CA LYS A 223 3.85 -14.31 -16.91
C LYS A 223 4.95 -14.93 -16.05
N LEU A 224 4.55 -15.70 -15.07
CA LEU A 224 5.43 -16.58 -14.31
C LEU A 224 5.20 -18.00 -14.79
N SER A 225 6.18 -18.59 -15.48
CA SER A 225 6.18 -19.98 -15.87
C SER A 225 6.87 -20.81 -14.79
N VAL A 226 6.07 -21.44 -13.93
CA VAL A 226 6.55 -22.09 -12.72
C VAL A 226 6.80 -23.56 -12.97
N THR A 227 7.98 -24.03 -12.62
CA THR A 227 8.43 -25.40 -12.87
C THR A 227 8.59 -26.25 -11.62
N GLU A 228 8.74 -25.63 -10.45
CA GLU A 228 8.96 -26.33 -9.19
C GLU A 228 8.30 -25.61 -8.01
N GLY A 229 7.71 -26.37 -7.11
CA GLY A 229 7.16 -25.91 -5.82
C GLY A 229 7.01 -27.04 -4.83
N VAL A 230 6.88 -26.70 -3.56
CA VAL A 230 6.84 -27.66 -2.45
C VAL A 230 5.59 -28.52 -2.56
N GLY A 231 5.77 -29.83 -2.50
CA GLY A 231 4.65 -30.82 -2.54
C GLY A 231 3.95 -30.93 -3.88
N ASN A 232 4.57 -30.44 -4.96
CA ASN A 232 4.00 -30.35 -6.31
C ASN A 232 2.76 -29.45 -6.43
N TYR A 233 2.69 -28.39 -5.60
CA TYR A 233 1.63 -27.40 -5.59
C TYR A 233 2.17 -25.97 -5.79
N GLY A 234 1.30 -25.06 -6.21
CA GLY A 234 1.52 -23.62 -6.20
C GLY A 234 0.60 -22.96 -5.17
N SER A 235 1.12 -21.99 -4.42
CA SER A 235 0.34 -21.15 -3.50
C SER A 235 1.06 -19.84 -3.18
N GLY A 236 0.32 -18.79 -2.89
CA GLY A 236 0.86 -17.52 -2.47
C GLY A 236 -0.18 -16.67 -1.76
N ARG A 237 0.28 -15.72 -0.95
CA ARG A 237 -0.58 -14.76 -0.25
C ARG A 237 -0.86 -13.55 -1.12
N GLU A 238 0.21 -12.96 -1.71
CA GLU A 238 0.12 -11.73 -2.49
C GLU A 238 1.13 -11.70 -3.62
N LEU A 239 0.80 -10.99 -4.69
CA LEU A 239 1.69 -10.60 -5.77
C LEU A 239 1.53 -9.10 -6.05
N TYR A 240 2.46 -8.30 -5.55
CA TYR A 240 2.50 -6.87 -5.81
C TYR A 240 3.42 -6.59 -6.99
N VAL A 241 2.89 -6.06 -8.08
CA VAL A 241 3.66 -5.61 -9.24
C VAL A 241 3.84 -4.10 -9.17
N PHE A 242 5.07 -3.62 -9.32
CA PHE A 242 5.41 -2.21 -9.19
C PHE A 242 5.80 -1.62 -10.54
N LYS A 243 5.25 -0.46 -10.85
CA LYS A 243 5.73 0.36 -11.94
C LYS A 243 6.91 1.23 -11.51
N VAL A 244 7.70 1.68 -12.47
CA VAL A 244 8.79 2.64 -12.24
C VAL A 244 8.19 3.96 -11.72
N PRO A 245 8.69 4.51 -10.60
CA PRO A 245 8.22 5.78 -10.06
C PRO A 245 8.29 6.92 -11.09
N GLY A 246 7.26 7.75 -11.13
CA GLY A 246 7.19 8.90 -12.04
C GLY A 246 6.86 8.56 -13.49
N THR A 247 6.55 7.28 -13.79
CA THR A 247 6.07 6.89 -15.13
C THR A 247 4.55 6.85 -15.16
N GLU A 248 3.99 7.30 -16.28
CA GLU A 248 2.55 7.23 -16.52
C GLU A 248 2.16 5.80 -16.92
N SER A 249 0.98 5.40 -16.43
CA SER A 249 0.31 4.19 -16.92
C SER A 249 -0.69 4.59 -17.98
N TYR A 250 -0.85 3.79 -19.02
CA TYR A 250 -1.88 4.06 -20.00
C TYR A 250 -2.65 2.81 -20.38
N LEU A 251 -3.88 3.00 -20.80
CA LEU A 251 -4.76 1.94 -21.25
C LEU A 251 -4.77 1.96 -22.78
N PRO A 252 -4.24 0.92 -23.47
CA PRO A 252 -4.25 0.88 -24.92
C PRO A 252 -5.68 0.96 -25.44
N GLY A 253 -5.97 1.97 -26.25
CA GLY A 253 -7.32 2.23 -26.76
C GLY A 253 -8.06 3.37 -26.08
N ASP A 254 -7.68 3.77 -24.87
CA ASP A 254 -8.16 4.96 -24.19
C ASP A 254 -7.44 6.18 -24.77
N ILE A 255 -7.96 6.67 -25.91
CA ILE A 255 -7.33 7.78 -26.64
C ILE A 255 -7.76 9.15 -26.13
N ASN A 256 -8.85 9.19 -25.37
CA ASN A 256 -9.37 10.43 -24.75
C ASN A 256 -8.85 10.64 -23.32
N ASN A 257 -8.11 9.66 -22.75
CA ASN A 257 -7.52 9.69 -21.40
C ASN A 257 -8.55 9.85 -20.27
N ASP A 258 -9.69 9.19 -20.37
CA ASP A 258 -10.69 9.19 -19.30
C ASP A 258 -10.59 7.95 -18.36
N GLY A 259 -9.66 7.03 -18.65
CA GLY A 259 -9.40 5.83 -17.87
C GLY A 259 -10.33 4.66 -18.19
N LYS A 260 -11.06 4.73 -19.30
CA LYS A 260 -11.95 3.67 -19.78
C LYS A 260 -11.64 3.36 -21.25
N ILE A 261 -12.22 2.29 -21.76
CA ILE A 261 -12.30 2.02 -23.20
C ILE A 261 -13.78 1.89 -23.52
N ASP A 262 -14.33 2.90 -24.17
CA ASP A 262 -15.75 2.94 -24.51
C ASP A 262 -16.02 3.61 -25.88
N ASN A 263 -17.28 3.83 -26.22
CA ASN A 263 -17.68 4.47 -27.47
C ASN A 263 -17.14 5.91 -27.65
N ASN A 264 -16.72 6.58 -26.55
CA ASN A 264 -16.13 7.90 -26.65
C ASN A 264 -14.71 7.81 -27.23
N ASP A 265 -13.98 6.72 -26.94
CA ASP A 265 -12.68 6.47 -27.56
C ASP A 265 -12.83 6.24 -29.06
N LEU A 266 -13.74 5.37 -29.50
CA LEU A 266 -14.02 5.17 -30.93
C LEU A 266 -14.34 6.49 -31.64
N THR A 267 -15.12 7.35 -31.00
CA THR A 267 -15.44 8.67 -31.52
C THR A 267 -14.20 9.56 -31.61
N SER A 268 -13.36 9.52 -30.57
CA SER A 268 -12.10 10.28 -30.53
C SER A 268 -11.09 9.83 -31.59
N TYR A 269 -11.02 8.54 -31.90
CA TYR A 269 -10.18 8.04 -33.00
C TYR A 269 -10.49 8.70 -34.35
N THR A 270 -11.71 9.12 -34.59
CA THR A 270 -12.05 9.82 -35.83
C THR A 270 -11.26 11.12 -36.02
N ASN A 271 -10.83 11.74 -34.94
CA ASN A 271 -10.07 12.99 -34.94
C ASN A 271 -8.57 12.76 -35.19
N TYR A 272 -8.07 11.55 -34.90
CA TYR A 272 -6.65 11.24 -34.88
C TYR A 272 -6.24 10.19 -35.94
N THR A 273 -7.21 9.61 -36.65
CA THR A 273 -6.93 8.63 -37.72
C THR A 273 -6.07 9.25 -38.81
N GLY A 274 -4.99 8.58 -39.13
CA GLY A 274 -4.03 9.01 -40.15
C GLY A 274 -2.83 9.78 -39.61
N LEU A 275 -2.85 10.17 -38.31
CA LEU A 275 -1.70 10.79 -37.69
C LEU A 275 -0.51 9.81 -37.64
N ARG A 276 0.66 10.35 -37.96
CA ARG A 276 1.93 9.63 -37.98
C ARG A 276 2.90 10.21 -36.98
N LYS A 277 3.82 9.38 -36.52
CA LYS A 277 4.94 9.87 -35.71
C LYS A 277 5.71 10.96 -36.45
N GLY A 278 5.80 12.12 -35.80
CA GLY A 278 6.37 13.35 -36.34
C GLY A 278 5.34 14.40 -36.73
N ASP A 279 4.07 14.05 -36.79
CA ASP A 279 3.00 15.04 -36.86
C ASP A 279 2.84 15.70 -35.49
N GLY A 280 2.59 17.02 -35.45
CA GLY A 280 2.58 17.79 -34.20
C GLY A 280 1.59 17.33 -33.15
N ASP A 281 0.53 16.64 -33.57
CA ASP A 281 -0.51 16.11 -32.68
C ASP A 281 -0.28 14.65 -32.27
N PHE A 282 0.72 13.98 -32.85
CA PHE A 282 1.09 12.59 -32.52
C PHE A 282 2.00 12.49 -31.28
N GLU A 283 1.90 13.40 -30.34
CA GLU A 283 2.73 13.41 -29.14
C GLU A 283 1.90 13.17 -27.88
N GLY A 284 2.57 12.93 -26.78
CA GLY A 284 1.93 12.73 -25.47
C GLY A 284 0.97 11.56 -25.47
N TYR A 285 -0.22 11.79 -24.94
CA TYR A 285 -1.23 10.73 -24.75
C TYR A 285 -1.81 10.19 -26.07
N ILE A 286 -1.93 11.03 -27.08
CA ILE A 286 -2.45 10.63 -28.40
C ILE A 286 -1.63 9.51 -29.04
N SER A 287 -0.30 9.51 -28.85
CA SER A 287 0.58 8.44 -29.33
C SER A 287 0.27 7.05 -28.75
N ASN A 288 -0.49 6.98 -27.65
CA ASN A 288 -0.96 5.72 -27.09
C ASN A 288 -2.12 5.12 -27.89
N GLY A 289 -2.74 5.90 -28.77
CA GLY A 289 -3.73 5.42 -29.72
C GLY A 289 -3.15 4.54 -30.82
N ASP A 290 -1.86 4.64 -31.09
CA ASP A 290 -1.11 3.66 -31.91
C ASP A 290 -0.84 2.40 -31.08
N ILE A 291 -1.78 1.46 -31.10
CA ILE A 291 -1.79 0.27 -30.23
C ILE A 291 -0.72 -0.73 -30.65
N ASN A 292 -0.53 -0.91 -31.95
CA ASN A 292 0.44 -1.86 -32.50
C ASN A 292 1.87 -1.28 -32.63
N LYS A 293 2.03 0.01 -32.31
CA LYS A 293 3.31 0.74 -32.33
C LYS A 293 3.99 0.75 -33.71
N ASN A 294 3.18 0.89 -34.76
CA ASN A 294 3.67 1.01 -36.15
C ASN A 294 3.92 2.47 -36.56
N ASP A 295 3.86 3.41 -35.64
CA ASP A 295 4.01 4.85 -35.83
C ASP A 295 2.88 5.51 -36.67
N LEU A 296 1.69 4.90 -36.67
CA LEU A 296 0.51 5.38 -37.37
C LEU A 296 -0.77 4.99 -36.61
N ILE A 297 -1.65 5.95 -36.39
CA ILE A 297 -3.00 5.66 -35.88
C ILE A 297 -3.91 5.33 -37.07
N ASP A 298 -4.32 4.07 -37.22
CA ASP A 298 -5.09 3.61 -38.38
C ASP A 298 -6.29 2.68 -38.04
N ALA A 299 -6.84 2.08 -39.05
CA ALA A 299 -7.99 1.20 -38.91
C ALA A 299 -7.69 -0.06 -38.04
N TYR A 300 -6.44 -0.48 -37.93
CA TYR A 300 -6.07 -1.59 -37.06
C TYR A 300 -6.32 -1.20 -35.59
N ASP A 301 -5.83 -0.03 -35.18
CA ASP A 301 -5.98 0.47 -33.80
C ASP A 301 -7.45 0.60 -33.42
N ILE A 302 -8.24 1.19 -34.33
CA ILE A 302 -9.69 1.33 -34.16
C ILE A 302 -10.36 -0.05 -34.02
N SER A 303 -9.95 -1.04 -34.81
CA SER A 303 -10.51 -2.39 -34.76
C SER A 303 -10.22 -3.09 -33.43
N VAL A 304 -9.01 -2.90 -32.88
CA VAL A 304 -8.65 -3.44 -31.56
C VAL A 304 -9.51 -2.84 -30.46
N VAL A 305 -9.74 -1.53 -30.49
CA VAL A 305 -10.63 -0.86 -29.53
C VAL A 305 -12.07 -1.38 -29.65
N ALA A 306 -12.59 -1.49 -30.87
CA ALA A 306 -13.93 -2.02 -31.11
C ALA A 306 -14.11 -3.44 -30.56
N THR A 307 -13.10 -4.32 -30.77
CA THR A 307 -13.11 -5.68 -30.23
C THR A 307 -13.11 -5.68 -28.69
N GLN A 308 -12.37 -4.78 -28.06
CA GLN A 308 -12.36 -4.67 -26.61
C GLN A 308 -13.73 -4.24 -26.03
N LEU A 309 -14.51 -3.47 -26.77
CA LEU A 309 -15.88 -3.10 -26.38
C LEU A 309 -16.83 -4.29 -26.48
N GLU A 310 -16.67 -5.14 -27.49
CA GLU A 310 -17.54 -6.31 -27.68
C GLU A 310 -17.28 -7.41 -26.65
N ASP A 311 -16.01 -7.61 -26.26
CA ASP A 311 -15.61 -8.62 -25.28
C ASP A 311 -15.80 -8.17 -23.80
N GLY A 312 -16.02 -6.87 -23.58
CA GLY A 312 -15.91 -6.24 -22.24
C GLY A 312 -17.21 -5.89 -21.55
N VAL A 313 -18.37 -6.03 -22.18
CA VAL A 313 -19.60 -5.53 -21.60
C VAL A 313 -20.45 -6.64 -21.00
N ASP A 314 -20.08 -7.10 -19.82
CA ASP A 314 -21.10 -7.48 -18.85
C ASP A 314 -21.53 -6.21 -18.09
N GLU A 315 -22.35 -5.39 -18.75
CA GLU A 315 -22.97 -4.18 -18.17
C GLU A 315 -23.98 -4.51 -17.06
N SER A 316 -24.07 -5.76 -16.62
CA SER A 316 -25.02 -6.17 -15.58
C SER A 316 -24.57 -5.77 -14.17
N ASN A 317 -23.44 -5.08 -14.01
CA ASN A 317 -23.01 -4.46 -12.76
C ASN A 317 -22.62 -2.99 -12.93
N GLU A 318 -23.51 -2.18 -13.53
CA GLU A 318 -23.57 -0.78 -13.13
C GLU A 318 -23.99 -0.75 -11.64
N THR A 319 -23.02 -0.85 -10.75
CA THR A 319 -23.18 -0.17 -9.47
C THR A 319 -23.33 1.31 -9.84
N GLU A 320 -24.54 1.84 -9.71
CA GLU A 320 -24.78 3.26 -9.78
C GLU A 320 -23.62 3.96 -9.08
N LYS A 321 -22.90 4.82 -9.81
CA LYS A 321 -21.93 5.71 -9.18
C LYS A 321 -22.73 6.59 -8.24
N VAL A 322 -22.81 6.19 -6.98
CA VAL A 322 -23.32 7.02 -5.93
C VAL A 322 -22.30 8.15 -5.78
N SER A 323 -22.58 9.26 -6.46
CA SER A 323 -21.89 10.52 -6.23
C SER A 323 -22.47 11.09 -4.94
N GLY A 324 -21.79 10.91 -3.85
CA GLY A 324 -22.22 11.43 -2.57
C GLY A 324 -21.04 11.50 -1.60
N ARG A 325 -21.17 12.34 -0.59
CA ARG A 325 -20.21 12.43 0.52
C ARG A 325 -20.72 11.61 1.70
N ILE A 326 -19.83 10.80 2.28
CA ILE A 326 -20.14 10.10 3.52
C ILE A 326 -19.66 10.98 4.68
N GLU A 327 -20.55 11.36 5.56
CA GLU A 327 -20.21 11.98 6.84
C GLU A 327 -20.25 10.93 7.95
N MET A 328 -19.17 10.82 8.69
CA MET A 328 -19.10 9.99 9.88
C MET A 328 -19.02 10.90 11.11
N SER A 329 -19.82 10.61 12.13
CA SER A 329 -19.78 11.33 13.38
C SER A 329 -19.91 10.39 14.56
N THR A 330 -19.28 10.76 15.67
CA THR A 330 -19.38 10.08 16.95
C THR A 330 -19.99 11.03 17.97
N ALA A 331 -20.65 10.49 18.99
CA ALA A 331 -21.31 11.29 20.01
C ALA A 331 -20.33 12.07 20.91
N LYS A 332 -19.09 11.62 21.01
CA LYS A 332 -18.03 12.22 21.84
C LYS A 332 -16.74 12.38 21.00
N ARG A 333 -15.87 13.29 21.45
CA ARG A 333 -14.53 13.47 20.85
C ARG A 333 -13.46 12.56 21.43
N SER A 334 -13.74 11.93 22.58
CA SER A 334 -12.85 10.98 23.26
C SER A 334 -13.66 9.89 23.95
N TYR A 335 -13.12 8.69 24.00
CA TYR A 335 -13.72 7.49 24.57
C TYR A 335 -12.73 6.86 25.55
N ASN A 336 -13.25 6.23 26.60
CA ASN A 336 -12.42 5.45 27.51
C ASN A 336 -12.09 4.09 26.87
N LYS A 337 -11.02 3.47 27.36
CA LYS A 337 -10.69 2.08 26.99
C LYS A 337 -11.89 1.19 27.31
N ASP A 338 -12.25 0.33 26.36
CA ASP A 338 -13.39 -0.60 26.43
C ASP A 338 -14.79 0.05 26.32
N GLU A 339 -14.88 1.35 26.00
CA GLU A 339 -16.15 2.01 25.71
C GLU A 339 -16.59 1.70 24.27
N VAL A 340 -17.85 1.29 24.09
CA VAL A 340 -18.41 1.06 22.76
C VAL A 340 -18.57 2.39 22.02
N ILE A 341 -17.94 2.51 20.85
CA ILE A 341 -18.04 3.68 20.00
C ILE A 341 -19.18 3.47 19.01
N GLU A 342 -20.22 4.27 19.13
CA GLU A 342 -21.31 4.30 18.16
C GLU A 342 -20.96 5.35 17.09
N VAL A 343 -20.68 4.88 15.85
CA VAL A 343 -20.39 5.73 14.71
C VAL A 343 -21.64 5.87 13.87
N LYS A 344 -22.15 7.09 13.76
CA LYS A 344 -23.24 7.41 12.82
C LYS A 344 -22.64 7.72 11.45
N VAL A 345 -23.08 6.98 10.44
CA VAL A 345 -22.70 7.17 9.04
C VAL A 345 -23.91 7.69 8.28
N LYS A 346 -23.75 8.82 7.60
CA LYS A 346 -24.78 9.43 6.77
C LYS A 346 -24.22 9.69 5.38
N GLY A 347 -24.92 9.16 4.36
CA GLY A 347 -24.72 9.58 2.97
C GLY A 347 -25.35 10.97 2.76
N ILE A 348 -24.68 11.82 2.02
CA ILE A 348 -25.17 13.11 1.57
C ILE A 348 -25.09 13.11 0.05
N ASP A 349 -26.26 13.19 -0.59
CA ASP A 349 -26.41 13.31 -2.05
C ASP A 349 -25.98 14.70 -2.55
#